data_2d2ca278e3a03fac52dfbe212af6865c
#
_entry.id   2d2ca278e3a03fac52dfbe212af6865c
#
_cell.length_a   1.000
_cell.length_b   1.000
_cell.length_c   1.000
_cell.angle_alpha   90.00
_cell.angle_beta   90.00
_cell.angle_gamma   90.00
#
_symmetry.space_group_name_H-M   'P 1'
#
loop_
_entity.id
_entity.type
_entity.pdbx_description
1 polymer ?
#
loop_
_entity_poly.entity_id
_entity_poly.type
_entity_poly.pdbx_seq_one_letter_code
_entity_poly.pdbx_strand_id
1 'polypeptide(L)'
;MKLTTVRELYKNSELYIDKEVEIGGWIRNVRDSKTFGFLVINDGTYFQTLQVVYHNELSNFDEISKLNVGAAVIVKGTLVATPNAKQPFEIQATEVVVEGASTPDYPLQPKRHTFEYLRTISHLRPRTNTFQAVFRVRSLIAYAIHKFFQERDFVYVHTPLITGSDCEGAGEMFRVTTLDMDNVPKNEDGTVNYKEDFFGKETNLTVSGQLNGETYAMAFRNIYTFGPTFRAENSNTTRHAAEFWMIEPEIAFADLQDNMDLAESMMKYIINYVMENAPEEMKFFNQFVDKGLIDRLKHVAESDFGHVTYTEAIEILKKNNDKFDYKVEWGTDLQTEHERYLTEQVFKKPVFVTDYPKEIKAFYMKLNDDNKTVAAMDLLVPGIGEIIGGSQREDDYEKLVARLDELGLKKEDYDFYLDLRKYGSTRHAGYGLGFERCVMYLTGMSNIRDVIPFPRTVNNCEL
;
A
#
# COMPACT_ATOMS: atom_id res chain seq x y z
N MET A 1 -14.64 -15.87 29.39
CA MET A 1 -15.90 -15.54 28.68
C MET A 1 -15.55 -14.92 27.35
N LYS A 2 -16.28 -15.18 26.28
CA LYS A 2 -15.99 -14.59 24.95
C LYS A 2 -16.76 -13.28 24.83
N LEU A 3 -16.06 -12.15 24.82
CA LEU A 3 -16.65 -10.83 24.64
C LEU A 3 -17.35 -10.73 23.27
N THR A 4 -18.50 -10.11 23.21
CA THR A 4 -19.18 -9.76 21.97
C THR A 4 -18.46 -8.58 21.33
N THR A 5 -18.32 -8.54 19.99
CA THR A 5 -17.63 -7.44 19.30
C THR A 5 -18.63 -6.37 18.86
N VAL A 6 -18.17 -5.13 18.78
CA VAL A 6 -18.97 -4.02 18.21
C VAL A 6 -19.40 -4.35 16.77
N ARG A 7 -18.52 -4.98 16.00
CA ARG A 7 -18.84 -5.44 14.64
C ARG A 7 -20.03 -6.40 14.60
N GLU A 8 -20.05 -7.35 15.53
CA GLU A 8 -21.14 -8.34 15.64
C GLU A 8 -22.47 -7.65 15.98
N LEU A 9 -22.45 -6.69 16.90
CA LEU A 9 -23.66 -5.94 17.27
C LEU A 9 -24.21 -5.12 16.09
N TYR A 10 -23.33 -4.50 15.27
CA TYR A 10 -23.77 -3.73 14.10
C TYR A 10 -24.26 -4.61 12.95
N LYS A 11 -23.71 -5.81 12.78
CA LYS A 11 -24.10 -6.72 11.69
C LYS A 11 -25.35 -7.52 11.98
N ASN A 12 -25.59 -7.86 13.24
CA ASN A 12 -26.64 -8.80 13.67
C ASN A 12 -27.42 -8.24 14.87
N SER A 13 -27.69 -6.93 14.89
CA SER A 13 -28.29 -6.23 16.05
C SER A 13 -29.60 -6.87 16.51
N GLU A 14 -30.42 -7.38 15.59
CA GLU A 14 -31.69 -8.05 15.87
C GLU A 14 -31.54 -9.29 16.78
N LEU A 15 -30.36 -9.91 16.77
CA LEU A 15 -30.08 -11.06 17.66
C LEU A 15 -29.77 -10.66 19.09
N TYR A 16 -29.43 -9.39 19.31
CA TYR A 16 -28.90 -8.88 20.60
C TYR A 16 -29.79 -7.83 21.28
N ILE A 17 -30.72 -7.19 20.55
CA ILE A 17 -31.66 -6.24 21.14
C ILE A 17 -32.42 -6.90 22.28
N ASP A 18 -32.58 -6.16 23.40
CA ASP A 18 -33.18 -6.57 24.67
C ASP A 18 -32.50 -7.75 25.36
N LYS A 19 -31.26 -8.08 24.95
CA LYS A 19 -30.43 -9.12 25.57
C LYS A 19 -29.20 -8.51 26.26
N GLU A 20 -28.74 -9.23 27.28
CA GLU A 20 -27.50 -8.92 27.95
C GLU A 20 -26.30 -9.23 27.03
N VAL A 21 -25.39 -8.29 26.91
CA VAL A 21 -24.12 -8.38 26.16
C VAL A 21 -22.97 -7.95 27.04
N GLU A 22 -21.78 -8.45 26.74
CA GLU A 22 -20.54 -8.08 27.39
C GLU A 22 -19.51 -7.70 26.32
N ILE A 23 -18.99 -6.48 26.37
CA ILE A 23 -18.03 -5.95 25.41
C ILE A 23 -16.80 -5.39 26.13
N GLY A 24 -15.62 -5.49 25.50
CA GLY A 24 -14.42 -4.77 25.92
C GLY A 24 -14.06 -3.70 24.89
N GLY A 25 -13.49 -2.58 25.33
CA GLY A 25 -13.05 -1.55 24.40
C GLY A 25 -12.38 -0.35 25.07
N TRP A 26 -11.94 0.59 24.26
CA TRP A 26 -11.29 1.82 24.70
C TRP A 26 -12.23 3.01 24.61
N ILE A 27 -12.23 3.83 25.65
CA ILE A 27 -13.05 5.02 25.74
C ILE A 27 -12.56 6.07 24.74
N ARG A 28 -13.47 6.57 23.90
CA ARG A 28 -13.25 7.62 22.92
C ARG A 28 -13.80 8.96 23.37
N ASN A 29 -14.82 8.94 24.21
CA ASN A 29 -15.43 10.11 24.80
C ASN A 29 -16.17 9.73 26.08
N VAL A 30 -16.20 10.64 27.04
CA VAL A 30 -16.96 10.56 28.29
C VAL A 30 -17.82 11.80 28.42
N ARG A 31 -19.08 11.62 28.74
CA ARG A 31 -19.99 12.71 29.14
C ARG A 31 -20.66 12.31 30.42
N ASP A 32 -20.55 13.14 31.42
CA ASP A 32 -21.09 12.86 32.74
C ASP A 32 -22.20 13.83 33.09
N SER A 33 -23.13 13.37 33.91
CA SER A 33 -24.22 14.09 34.53
C SER A 33 -24.33 13.60 35.99
N LYS A 34 -25.09 14.32 36.81
CA LYS A 34 -25.19 14.00 38.25
C LYS A 34 -25.75 12.61 38.55
N THR A 35 -26.57 12.08 37.68
CA THR A 35 -27.29 10.80 37.93
C THR A 35 -27.03 9.73 36.88
N PHE A 36 -26.44 10.08 35.75
CA PHE A 36 -26.07 9.14 34.67
C PHE A 36 -24.97 9.73 33.81
N GLY A 37 -24.33 8.90 33.00
CA GLY A 37 -23.32 9.35 32.03
C GLY A 37 -23.29 8.47 30.80
N PHE A 38 -22.45 8.90 29.83
CA PHE A 38 -22.25 8.20 28.58
C PHE A 38 -20.75 7.90 28.38
N LEU A 39 -20.46 6.66 28.03
CA LEU A 39 -19.17 6.29 27.45
C LEU A 39 -19.35 6.01 25.98
N VAL A 40 -18.48 6.54 25.15
CA VAL A 40 -18.36 6.15 23.73
C VAL A 40 -17.16 5.24 23.59
N ILE A 41 -17.40 4.00 23.21
CA ILE A 41 -16.39 2.94 23.19
C ILE A 41 -16.09 2.51 21.75
N ASN A 42 -14.83 2.20 21.49
CA ASN A 42 -14.38 1.53 20.28
C ASN A 42 -13.55 0.29 20.65
N ASP A 43 -13.92 -0.87 20.12
CA ASP A 43 -13.22 -2.14 20.38
C ASP A 43 -12.21 -2.51 19.29
N GLY A 44 -12.06 -1.66 18.27
CA GLY A 44 -11.17 -1.91 17.13
C GLY A 44 -11.74 -2.87 16.07
N THR A 45 -12.86 -3.54 16.30
CA THR A 45 -13.42 -4.52 15.36
C THR A 45 -14.27 -3.89 14.25
N TYR A 46 -14.79 -2.68 14.49
CA TYR A 46 -15.64 -1.97 13.57
C TYR A 46 -15.30 -0.48 13.54
N PHE A 47 -15.62 0.20 12.44
CA PHE A 47 -15.34 1.62 12.30
C PHE A 47 -16.22 2.50 13.20
N GLN A 48 -17.50 2.15 13.32
CA GLN A 48 -18.43 2.85 14.20
C GLN A 48 -18.15 2.55 15.66
N THR A 49 -18.46 3.51 16.52
CA THR A 49 -18.36 3.40 17.98
C THR A 49 -19.67 2.93 18.58
N LEU A 50 -19.62 2.48 19.83
CA LEU A 50 -20.78 2.07 20.61
C LEU A 50 -20.98 2.99 21.81
N GLN A 51 -22.20 3.48 21.99
CA GLN A 51 -22.58 4.25 23.16
C GLN A 51 -23.00 3.33 24.31
N VAL A 52 -22.53 3.65 25.48
CA VAL A 52 -22.89 2.99 26.75
C VAL A 52 -23.47 4.05 27.68
N VAL A 53 -24.62 3.77 28.26
CA VAL A 53 -25.25 4.57 29.30
C VAL A 53 -24.99 3.92 30.65
N TYR A 54 -24.48 4.65 31.63
CA TYR A 54 -24.28 4.19 32.99
C TYR A 54 -24.97 5.10 33.98
N HIS A 55 -25.52 4.55 35.06
CA HIS A 55 -26.31 5.23 36.06
C HIS A 55 -25.65 5.21 37.41
N ASN A 56 -26.11 6.10 38.32
CA ASN A 56 -25.53 6.26 39.65
C ASN A 56 -25.84 5.12 40.63
N GLU A 57 -26.63 4.12 40.21
CA GLU A 57 -26.79 2.87 40.92
C GLU A 57 -25.57 1.95 40.84
N LEU A 58 -24.66 2.19 39.90
CA LEU A 58 -23.41 1.43 39.84
C LEU A 58 -22.50 1.79 41.00
N SER A 59 -21.97 0.78 41.69
CA SER A 59 -21.14 0.94 42.90
C SER A 59 -19.88 1.76 42.65
N ASN A 60 -19.38 1.78 41.40
CA ASN A 60 -18.19 2.51 40.97
C ASN A 60 -18.51 3.72 40.06
N PHE A 61 -19.71 4.28 40.14
CA PHE A 61 -20.15 5.43 39.35
C PHE A 61 -19.15 6.59 39.40
N ASP A 62 -18.65 6.95 40.60
CA ASP A 62 -17.67 8.03 40.77
C ASP A 62 -16.31 7.76 40.13
N GLU A 63 -15.92 6.48 40.00
CA GLU A 63 -14.73 6.08 39.26
C GLU A 63 -14.94 6.23 37.78
N ILE A 64 -16.05 5.70 37.25
CA ILE A 64 -16.40 5.75 35.83
C ILE A 64 -16.51 7.18 35.33
N SER A 65 -17.15 8.06 36.10
CA SER A 65 -17.35 9.48 35.75
C SER A 65 -16.04 10.27 35.60
N LYS A 66 -14.95 9.79 36.20
CA LYS A 66 -13.61 10.40 36.16
C LYS A 66 -12.66 9.76 35.18
N LEU A 67 -13.11 8.78 34.41
CA LEU A 67 -12.26 8.11 33.42
C LEU A 67 -11.86 9.08 32.29
N ASN A 68 -10.60 8.99 31.90
CA ASN A 68 -10.08 9.71 30.75
C ASN A 68 -10.28 8.92 29.44
N VAL A 69 -10.25 9.66 28.32
CA VAL A 69 -10.16 9.07 26.98
C VAL A 69 -8.93 8.15 26.90
N GLY A 70 -9.09 7.02 26.23
CA GLY A 70 -8.04 6.01 26.11
C GLY A 70 -8.07 4.92 27.19
N ALA A 71 -8.86 5.08 28.27
CA ALA A 71 -9.04 4.03 29.27
C ALA A 71 -9.68 2.78 28.63
N ALA A 72 -9.26 1.60 29.08
CA ALA A 72 -9.82 0.31 28.68
C ALA A 72 -10.87 -0.15 29.70
N VAL A 73 -12.03 -0.57 29.20
CA VAL A 73 -13.15 -1.02 30.04
C VAL A 73 -13.77 -2.28 29.47
N ILE A 74 -14.34 -3.10 30.38
CA ILE A 74 -15.31 -4.15 30.02
C ILE A 74 -16.67 -3.69 30.54
N VAL A 75 -17.66 -3.71 29.67
CA VAL A 75 -19.03 -3.29 29.95
C VAL A 75 -19.96 -4.47 29.77
N LYS A 76 -20.79 -4.73 30.78
CA LYS A 76 -21.90 -5.66 30.74
C LYS A 76 -23.22 -4.88 30.87
N GLY A 77 -24.20 -5.23 30.06
CA GLY A 77 -25.48 -4.55 30.08
C GLY A 77 -26.42 -5.01 28.99
N THR A 78 -27.60 -4.41 28.95
CA THR A 78 -28.63 -4.72 27.96
C THR A 78 -28.48 -3.83 26.71
N LEU A 79 -28.45 -4.44 25.54
CA LEU A 79 -28.47 -3.70 24.27
C LEU A 79 -29.89 -3.22 23.98
N VAL A 80 -30.07 -1.91 23.84
CA VAL A 80 -31.39 -1.27 23.64
C VAL A 80 -31.41 -0.53 22.32
N ALA A 81 -32.47 -0.72 21.54
CA ALA A 81 -32.68 0.01 20.27
C ALA A 81 -32.95 1.49 20.57
N THR A 82 -32.36 2.40 19.77
CA THR A 82 -32.52 3.84 19.87
C THR A 82 -32.93 4.45 18.53
N PRO A 83 -34.16 4.15 18.01
CA PRO A 83 -34.59 4.51 16.65
C PRO A 83 -34.64 6.02 16.38
N ASN A 84 -34.76 6.83 17.43
CA ASN A 84 -34.81 8.28 17.35
C ASN A 84 -33.48 8.99 17.65
N ALA A 85 -32.43 8.21 17.93
CA ALA A 85 -31.09 8.74 18.18
C ALA A 85 -30.20 8.67 16.94
N LYS A 86 -29.00 9.25 17.01
CA LYS A 86 -28.02 9.21 15.93
C LYS A 86 -27.46 7.78 15.72
N GLN A 87 -27.27 7.05 16.82
CA GLN A 87 -26.85 5.64 16.80
C GLN A 87 -28.11 4.72 16.81
N PRO A 88 -28.02 3.52 16.20
CA PRO A 88 -29.16 2.61 16.11
C PRO A 88 -29.52 1.93 17.44
N PHE A 89 -28.57 1.81 18.34
CA PHE A 89 -28.70 1.17 19.65
C PHE A 89 -27.64 1.68 20.62
N GLU A 90 -27.81 1.36 21.90
CA GLU A 90 -26.83 1.62 22.96
C GLU A 90 -26.88 0.52 24.02
N ILE A 91 -25.87 0.43 24.88
CA ILE A 91 -25.87 -0.49 26.02
C ILE A 91 -26.30 0.28 27.28
N GLN A 92 -27.35 -0.23 27.97
CA GLN A 92 -27.69 0.17 29.32
C GLN A 92 -26.84 -0.68 30.28
N ALA A 93 -25.79 -0.08 30.84
CA ALA A 93 -24.78 -0.82 31.62
C ALA A 93 -25.33 -1.26 32.99
N THR A 94 -25.12 -2.52 33.31
CA THR A 94 -25.34 -3.10 34.64
C THR A 94 -24.03 -3.25 35.40
N GLU A 95 -22.92 -3.30 34.69
CA GLU A 95 -21.57 -3.39 35.24
C GLU A 95 -20.56 -2.73 34.30
N VAL A 96 -19.58 -2.00 34.85
CA VAL A 96 -18.42 -1.47 34.12
C VAL A 96 -17.17 -1.77 34.93
N VAL A 97 -16.29 -2.59 34.36
CA VAL A 97 -14.98 -2.93 34.93
C VAL A 97 -13.90 -2.10 34.25
N VAL A 98 -13.09 -1.40 35.03
CA VAL A 98 -11.94 -0.64 34.52
C VAL A 98 -10.75 -1.59 34.45
N GLU A 99 -10.39 -2.01 33.21
CA GLU A 99 -9.23 -2.87 32.95
C GLU A 99 -7.91 -2.08 33.01
N GLY A 100 -7.92 -0.85 32.48
CA GLY A 100 -6.76 0.01 32.50
C GLY A 100 -7.14 1.48 32.41
N ALA A 101 -6.76 2.23 33.42
CA ALA A 101 -6.98 3.69 33.43
C ALA A 101 -6.04 4.40 32.43
N SER A 102 -6.49 5.56 31.95
CA SER A 102 -5.67 6.47 31.15
C SER A 102 -5.37 7.74 31.93
N THR A 103 -4.16 8.25 31.81
CA THR A 103 -3.73 9.46 32.52
C THR A 103 -4.17 10.74 31.81
N PRO A 104 -4.28 11.88 32.53
CA PRO A 104 -4.75 13.14 31.92
C PRO A 104 -3.84 13.69 30.80
N ASP A 105 -2.58 13.26 30.74
CA ASP A 105 -1.60 13.64 29.71
C ASP A 105 -1.71 12.80 28.44
N TYR A 106 -2.71 11.92 28.33
CA TYR A 106 -2.96 11.15 27.10
C TYR A 106 -3.00 12.06 25.87
N PRO A 107 -2.14 11.85 24.85
CA PRO A 107 -1.92 12.83 23.81
C PRO A 107 -3.08 12.98 22.80
N LEU A 108 -3.91 11.94 22.68
CA LEU A 108 -5.06 11.94 21.74
C LEU A 108 -6.34 12.45 22.41
N GLN A 109 -6.32 13.70 22.84
CA GLN A 109 -7.49 14.36 23.41
C GLN A 109 -8.60 14.56 22.35
N PRO A 110 -9.88 14.76 22.73
CA PRO A 110 -11.01 14.97 21.81
C PRO A 110 -10.92 16.31 21.05
N LYS A 111 -9.92 16.45 20.20
CA LYS A 111 -9.67 17.59 19.31
C LYS A 111 -9.08 17.10 17.99
N ARG A 112 -9.06 17.97 16.99
CA ARG A 112 -8.39 17.68 15.73
C ARG A 112 -6.88 17.72 15.92
N HIS A 113 -6.19 16.67 15.45
CA HIS A 113 -4.74 16.59 15.39
C HIS A 113 -4.27 16.66 13.94
N THR A 114 -3.12 17.28 13.70
CA THR A 114 -2.49 17.28 12.36
C THR A 114 -1.81 15.94 12.08
N PHE A 115 -1.66 15.60 10.81
CA PHE A 115 -0.96 14.36 10.43
C PHE A 115 0.52 14.41 10.82
N GLU A 116 1.16 15.58 10.75
CA GLU A 116 2.55 15.78 11.21
C GLU A 116 2.70 15.41 12.68
N TYR A 117 1.82 15.92 13.52
CA TYR A 117 1.82 15.55 14.95
C TYR A 117 1.58 14.05 15.16
N LEU A 118 0.61 13.46 14.45
CA LEU A 118 0.29 12.04 14.59
C LEU A 118 1.44 11.13 14.13
N ARG A 119 2.30 11.58 13.22
CA ARG A 119 3.53 10.86 12.85
C ARG A 119 4.53 10.78 14.00
N THR A 120 4.59 11.79 14.89
CA THR A 120 5.50 11.77 16.05
C THR A 120 5.05 10.80 17.14
N ILE A 121 3.80 10.32 17.08
CA ILE A 121 3.21 9.33 17.99
C ILE A 121 2.64 8.15 17.20
N SER A 122 3.40 7.61 16.28
CA SER A 122 2.98 6.55 15.36
C SER A 122 2.36 5.34 16.07
N HIS A 123 2.83 4.99 17.26
CA HIS A 123 2.31 3.92 18.11
C HIS A 123 0.90 4.19 18.69
N LEU A 124 0.47 5.44 18.78
CA LEU A 124 -0.86 5.82 19.29
C LEU A 124 -1.83 6.25 18.18
N ARG A 125 -1.33 6.73 17.04
CA ARG A 125 -2.19 7.23 15.95
C ARG A 125 -3.24 6.22 15.44
N PRO A 126 -3.05 4.88 15.51
CA PRO A 126 -4.10 3.92 15.17
C PRO A 126 -5.38 4.06 16.01
N ARG A 127 -5.31 4.71 17.16
CA ARG A 127 -6.48 4.99 18.00
C ARG A 127 -7.33 6.17 17.49
N THR A 128 -6.92 6.88 16.44
CA THR A 128 -7.72 7.93 15.79
C THR A 128 -8.65 7.34 14.71
N ASN A 129 -9.76 8.01 14.42
CA ASN A 129 -10.69 7.54 13.38
C ASN A 129 -10.03 7.43 12.01
N THR A 130 -9.21 8.43 11.64
CA THR A 130 -8.52 8.44 10.34
C THR A 130 -7.63 7.23 10.18
N PHE A 131 -6.77 6.96 11.16
CA PHE A 131 -5.82 5.86 11.04
C PHE A 131 -6.44 4.49 11.31
N GLN A 132 -7.53 4.40 12.07
CA GLN A 132 -8.33 3.18 12.07
C GLN A 132 -8.89 2.88 10.68
N ALA A 133 -9.47 3.87 10.01
CA ALA A 133 -9.98 3.69 8.65
C ALA A 133 -8.86 3.30 7.67
N VAL A 134 -7.74 4.02 7.69
CA VAL A 134 -6.60 3.75 6.79
C VAL A 134 -6.08 2.33 6.95
N PHE A 135 -5.78 1.90 8.17
CA PHE A 135 -5.15 0.59 8.37
C PHE A 135 -6.14 -0.57 8.24
N ARG A 136 -7.44 -0.35 8.47
CA ARG A 136 -8.47 -1.34 8.14
C ARG A 136 -8.59 -1.52 6.63
N VAL A 137 -8.65 -0.42 5.87
CA VAL A 137 -8.70 -0.47 4.40
C VAL A 137 -7.39 -1.03 3.83
N ARG A 138 -6.22 -0.65 4.37
CA ARG A 138 -4.94 -1.25 3.98
C ARG A 138 -4.95 -2.79 4.13
N SER A 139 -5.43 -3.30 5.27
CA SER A 139 -5.57 -4.73 5.51
C SER A 139 -6.52 -5.40 4.51
N LEU A 140 -7.64 -4.74 4.22
CA LEU A 140 -8.63 -5.25 3.27
C LEU A 140 -8.11 -5.28 1.83
N ILE A 141 -7.36 -4.25 1.41
CA ILE A 141 -6.70 -4.21 0.09
C ILE A 141 -5.72 -5.37 -0.05
N ALA A 142 -4.90 -5.64 0.98
CA ALA A 142 -3.96 -6.76 0.95
C ALA A 142 -4.68 -8.10 0.75
N TYR A 143 -5.75 -8.32 1.47
CA TYR A 143 -6.58 -9.52 1.29
C TYR A 143 -7.22 -9.59 -0.10
N ALA A 144 -7.76 -8.48 -0.61
CA ALA A 144 -8.36 -8.40 -1.93
C ALA A 144 -7.36 -8.76 -3.04
N ILE A 145 -6.10 -8.30 -2.93
CA ILE A 145 -5.03 -8.63 -3.87
C ILE A 145 -4.74 -10.13 -3.85
N HIS A 146 -4.53 -10.72 -2.67
CA HIS A 146 -4.32 -12.17 -2.56
C HIS A 146 -5.52 -12.94 -3.13
N LYS A 147 -6.73 -12.53 -2.81
CA LYS A 147 -7.96 -13.16 -3.31
C LYS A 147 -8.05 -13.09 -4.84
N PHE A 148 -7.75 -11.92 -5.42
CA PHE A 148 -7.75 -11.71 -6.87
C PHE A 148 -6.86 -12.70 -7.60
N PHE A 149 -5.61 -12.85 -7.13
CA PHE A 149 -4.64 -13.74 -7.76
C PHE A 149 -4.94 -15.22 -7.50
N GLN A 150 -5.28 -15.59 -6.26
CA GLN A 150 -5.56 -16.97 -5.89
C GLN A 150 -6.80 -17.53 -6.63
N GLU A 151 -7.84 -16.73 -6.83
CA GLU A 151 -9.03 -17.11 -7.60
C GLU A 151 -8.78 -17.26 -9.12
N ARG A 152 -7.57 -16.87 -9.58
CA ARG A 152 -7.11 -16.96 -10.97
C ARG A 152 -5.95 -17.94 -11.16
N ASP A 153 -5.78 -18.84 -10.20
CA ASP A 153 -4.75 -19.89 -10.19
C ASP A 153 -3.30 -19.36 -10.26
N PHE A 154 -3.05 -18.15 -9.74
CA PHE A 154 -1.70 -17.66 -9.55
C PHE A 154 -1.05 -18.26 -8.31
N VAL A 155 0.21 -18.60 -8.41
CA VAL A 155 1.02 -19.07 -7.28
C VAL A 155 1.70 -17.89 -6.59
N TYR A 156 1.48 -17.76 -5.28
CA TYR A 156 2.21 -16.77 -4.46
C TYR A 156 3.64 -17.28 -4.19
N VAL A 157 4.63 -16.48 -4.54
CA VAL A 157 6.05 -16.85 -4.41
C VAL A 157 6.76 -15.93 -3.42
N HIS A 158 7.46 -16.52 -2.46
CA HIS A 158 8.41 -15.82 -1.61
C HIS A 158 9.74 -15.68 -2.35
N THR A 159 10.09 -14.47 -2.74
CA THR A 159 11.41 -14.13 -3.29
C THR A 159 12.32 -13.59 -2.19
N PRO A 160 13.67 -13.76 -2.31
CA PRO A 160 14.60 -13.31 -1.28
C PRO A 160 14.56 -11.80 -1.04
N LEU A 161 14.57 -11.39 0.23
CA LEU A 161 14.75 -9.99 0.62
C LEU A 161 16.21 -9.57 0.66
N ILE A 162 17.11 -10.52 0.94
CA ILE A 162 18.56 -10.32 0.89
C ILE A 162 19.05 -10.92 -0.42
N THR A 163 19.67 -10.11 -1.25
CA THR A 163 20.09 -10.48 -2.61
C THR A 163 21.50 -10.03 -2.92
N GLY A 164 22.18 -10.77 -3.81
CA GLY A 164 23.45 -10.35 -4.40
C GLY A 164 23.30 -9.75 -5.80
N SER A 165 22.06 -9.60 -6.33
CA SER A 165 21.78 -9.03 -7.65
C SER A 165 20.95 -7.75 -7.55
N ASP A 166 21.19 -6.80 -8.46
CA ASP A 166 20.40 -5.58 -8.61
C ASP A 166 19.38 -5.75 -9.74
N CYS A 167 18.11 -5.79 -9.41
CA CYS A 167 17.02 -5.94 -10.39
C CYS A 167 16.91 -4.73 -11.33
N GLU A 168 17.12 -3.54 -10.83
CA GLU A 168 17.01 -2.30 -11.61
C GLU A 168 18.30 -1.95 -12.38
N GLY A 169 19.45 -2.55 -11.98
CA GLY A 169 20.75 -2.31 -12.59
C GLY A 169 21.39 -0.95 -12.27
N ALA A 170 20.75 -0.12 -11.45
CA ALA A 170 21.24 1.18 -11.01
C ALA A 170 20.60 1.61 -9.67
N GLY A 171 20.02 0.66 -8.92
CA GLY A 171 19.30 0.94 -7.69
C GLY A 171 20.24 1.31 -6.54
N GLU A 172 19.89 2.36 -5.80
CA GLU A 172 20.52 2.63 -4.51
C GLU A 172 19.99 1.61 -3.49
N MET A 173 20.82 0.62 -3.16
CA MET A 173 20.46 -0.50 -2.29
C MET A 173 21.04 -0.32 -0.89
N PHE A 174 20.24 -0.68 0.12
CA PHE A 174 20.75 -0.85 1.48
C PHE A 174 21.64 -2.08 1.56
N ARG A 175 22.86 -1.91 2.05
CA ARG A 175 23.79 -3.03 2.24
C ARG A 175 23.45 -3.84 3.48
N VAL A 176 23.49 -5.18 3.34
CA VAL A 176 23.36 -6.13 4.45
C VAL A 176 24.74 -6.72 4.75
N THR A 177 25.24 -6.51 5.94
CA THR A 177 26.57 -6.98 6.36
C THR A 177 26.59 -7.27 7.86
N THR A 178 27.43 -8.23 8.25
CA THR A 178 27.78 -8.53 9.64
C THR A 178 29.22 -8.15 9.98
N LEU A 179 29.93 -7.51 9.02
CA LEU A 179 31.29 -7.02 9.25
C LEU A 179 31.28 -5.89 10.29
N ASP A 180 32.33 -5.87 11.13
CA ASP A 180 32.54 -4.79 12.06
C ASP A 180 32.90 -3.50 11.27
N MET A 181 32.04 -2.49 11.36
CA MET A 181 32.21 -1.23 10.64
C MET A 181 33.39 -0.41 11.13
N ASP A 182 33.86 -0.62 12.36
CA ASP A 182 35.04 0.03 12.93
C ASP A 182 36.34 -0.65 12.49
N ASN A 183 36.26 -1.90 12.04
CA ASN A 183 37.42 -2.70 11.63
C ASN A 183 37.09 -3.58 10.41
N VAL A 184 36.74 -2.95 9.29
CA VAL A 184 36.36 -3.62 8.05
C VAL A 184 37.54 -4.34 7.43
N PRO A 185 37.50 -5.68 7.21
CA PRO A 185 38.56 -6.43 6.53
C PRO A 185 38.73 -5.94 5.09
N LYS A 186 39.97 -5.83 4.64
CA LYS A 186 40.33 -5.32 3.31
C LYS A 186 41.11 -6.36 2.50
N ASN A 187 40.91 -6.34 1.20
CA ASN A 187 41.76 -7.00 0.22
C ASN A 187 43.07 -6.19 0.02
N GLU A 188 44.04 -6.76 -0.69
CA GLU A 188 45.30 -6.11 -1.01
C GLU A 188 45.14 -4.80 -1.80
N ASP A 189 44.08 -4.71 -2.61
CA ASP A 189 43.73 -3.51 -3.39
C ASP A 189 42.96 -2.43 -2.59
N GLY A 190 42.73 -2.66 -1.29
CA GLY A 190 42.01 -1.75 -0.40
C GLY A 190 40.49 -1.86 -0.45
N THR A 191 39.92 -2.69 -1.30
CA THR A 191 38.48 -2.98 -1.34
C THR A 191 38.04 -3.80 -0.13
N VAL A 192 36.73 -3.82 0.17
CA VAL A 192 36.19 -4.63 1.27
C VAL A 192 36.32 -6.12 0.94
N ASN A 193 36.84 -6.90 1.89
CA ASN A 193 36.93 -8.34 1.76
C ASN A 193 35.62 -9.02 2.20
N TYR A 194 34.62 -9.05 1.34
CA TYR A 194 33.33 -9.70 1.61
C TYR A 194 33.39 -11.21 1.78
N LYS A 195 34.54 -11.89 1.49
CA LYS A 195 34.69 -13.31 1.80
C LYS A 195 34.62 -13.60 3.31
N GLU A 196 34.91 -12.60 4.12
CA GLU A 196 34.80 -12.66 5.59
C GLU A 196 33.40 -12.27 6.11
N ASP A 197 32.51 -11.80 5.24
CA ASP A 197 31.13 -11.50 5.62
C ASP A 197 30.26 -12.76 5.68
N PHE A 198 29.08 -12.65 6.29
CA PHE A 198 28.16 -13.79 6.55
C PHE A 198 27.86 -14.63 5.31
N PHE A 199 27.58 -14.00 4.17
CA PHE A 199 27.25 -14.69 2.91
C PHE A 199 28.47 -14.93 2.02
N GLY A 200 29.65 -14.55 2.42
CA GLY A 200 30.88 -14.70 1.63
C GLY A 200 30.94 -13.85 0.36
N LYS A 201 30.02 -12.91 0.20
CA LYS A 201 29.91 -11.95 -0.90
C LYS A 201 29.12 -10.72 -0.47
N GLU A 202 29.23 -9.66 -1.26
CA GLU A 202 28.40 -8.47 -1.06
C GLU A 202 26.90 -8.80 -1.22
N THR A 203 26.09 -8.35 -0.26
CA THR A 203 24.64 -8.55 -0.28
C THR A 203 23.90 -7.26 0.14
N ASN A 204 22.68 -7.14 -0.37
CA ASN A 204 21.86 -5.95 -0.18
C ASN A 204 20.40 -6.34 0.09
N LEU A 205 19.61 -5.40 0.58
CA LEU A 205 18.15 -5.53 0.59
C LEU A 205 17.61 -5.33 -0.83
N THR A 206 16.66 -6.16 -1.23
CA THR A 206 16.10 -6.16 -2.58
C THR A 206 15.32 -4.89 -2.92
N VAL A 207 15.41 -4.45 -4.16
CA VAL A 207 14.57 -3.38 -4.74
C VAL A 207 13.35 -3.94 -5.47
N SER A 208 13.29 -5.27 -5.75
CA SER A 208 12.20 -5.95 -6.45
C SER A 208 12.37 -7.47 -6.34
N GLY A 209 11.26 -8.20 -6.31
CA GLY A 209 11.24 -9.66 -6.40
C GLY A 209 11.15 -10.18 -7.83
N GLN A 210 11.12 -9.32 -8.85
CA GLN A 210 10.81 -9.67 -10.24
C GLN A 210 11.73 -10.74 -10.82
N LEU A 211 13.07 -10.56 -10.80
CA LEU A 211 13.98 -11.48 -11.46
C LEU A 211 13.87 -12.91 -10.92
N ASN A 212 13.75 -13.05 -9.60
CA ASN A 212 13.51 -14.35 -8.97
C ASN A 212 12.09 -14.86 -9.25
N GLY A 213 11.09 -13.97 -9.32
CA GLY A 213 9.71 -14.29 -9.67
C GLY A 213 9.59 -14.88 -11.07
N GLU A 214 10.29 -14.31 -12.05
CA GLU A 214 10.29 -14.82 -13.42
C GLU A 214 10.78 -16.28 -13.51
N THR A 215 11.70 -16.72 -12.64
CA THR A 215 12.15 -18.12 -12.62
C THR A 215 11.00 -19.08 -12.31
N TYR A 216 10.10 -18.67 -11.43
CA TYR A 216 8.92 -19.44 -11.05
C TYR A 216 7.80 -19.33 -12.09
N ALA A 217 7.66 -18.21 -12.78
CA ALA A 217 6.72 -18.07 -13.89
C ALA A 217 7.04 -19.03 -15.03
N MET A 218 8.34 -19.30 -15.29
CA MET A 218 8.79 -20.30 -16.27
C MET A 218 8.46 -21.75 -15.87
N ALA A 219 7.96 -21.99 -14.68
CA ALA A 219 7.55 -23.33 -14.20
C ALA A 219 6.06 -23.40 -13.86
N PHE A 220 5.52 -22.37 -13.26
CA PHE A 220 4.12 -22.31 -12.78
C PHE A 220 3.18 -21.51 -13.69
N ARG A 221 3.68 -20.89 -14.74
CA ARG A 221 2.98 -20.05 -15.71
C ARG A 221 2.56 -18.69 -15.12
N ASN A 222 1.76 -18.65 -14.07
CA ASN A 222 1.25 -17.44 -13.44
C ASN A 222 1.67 -17.40 -11.98
N ILE A 223 2.46 -16.41 -11.62
CA ILE A 223 2.90 -16.19 -10.23
C ILE A 223 2.69 -14.74 -9.82
N TYR A 224 2.75 -14.49 -8.55
CA TYR A 224 2.90 -13.13 -8.03
C TYR A 224 3.75 -13.12 -6.77
N THR A 225 4.47 -12.02 -6.57
CA THR A 225 5.07 -11.67 -5.29
C THR A 225 4.19 -10.63 -4.58
N PHE A 226 4.23 -10.61 -3.27
CA PHE A 226 3.68 -9.56 -2.44
C PHE A 226 4.60 -9.43 -1.24
N GLY A 227 5.59 -8.57 -1.32
CA GLY A 227 6.66 -8.52 -0.36
C GLY A 227 7.27 -7.13 -0.20
N PRO A 228 7.99 -6.94 0.92
CA PRO A 228 8.72 -5.71 1.18
C PRO A 228 9.85 -5.52 0.16
N THR A 229 10.03 -4.26 -0.24
CA THR A 229 11.11 -3.78 -1.09
C THR A 229 11.75 -2.56 -0.45
N PHE A 230 13.01 -2.30 -0.77
CA PHE A 230 13.82 -1.30 -0.10
C PHE A 230 14.57 -0.46 -1.12
N ARG A 231 14.55 0.86 -0.96
CA ARG A 231 15.31 1.80 -1.80
C ARG A 231 16.00 2.84 -0.93
N ALA A 232 17.31 2.96 -1.09
CA ALA A 232 18.16 3.88 -0.33
C ALA A 232 18.23 5.29 -0.96
N GLU A 233 17.37 5.60 -1.91
CA GLU A 233 17.31 6.89 -2.58
C GLU A 233 17.10 8.03 -1.59
N ASN A 234 17.92 9.07 -1.71
CA ASN A 234 17.78 10.28 -0.89
C ASN A 234 16.63 11.16 -1.42
N SER A 235 15.41 10.63 -1.39
CA SER A 235 14.20 11.30 -1.85
C SER A 235 13.27 11.61 -0.68
N ASN A 236 12.98 12.88 -0.45
CA ASN A 236 12.10 13.33 0.64
C ASN A 236 10.77 13.89 0.11
N THR A 237 10.09 13.13 -0.72
CA THR A 237 8.77 13.49 -1.26
C THR A 237 7.63 12.85 -0.45
N THR A 238 6.41 13.23 -0.76
CA THR A 238 5.20 12.62 -0.18
C THR A 238 4.89 11.21 -0.72
N ARG A 239 5.64 10.74 -1.71
CA ARG A 239 5.37 9.49 -2.45
C ARG A 239 6.49 8.44 -2.32
N HIS A 240 7.59 8.77 -1.62
CA HIS A 240 8.75 7.90 -1.44
C HIS A 240 8.93 7.48 0.01
N ALA A 241 9.19 6.21 0.20
CA ALA A 241 9.60 5.60 1.45
C ALA A 241 10.77 4.66 1.16
N ALA A 242 11.65 4.47 2.15
CA ALA A 242 12.81 3.59 2.02
C ALA A 242 12.42 2.10 2.13
N GLU A 243 11.31 1.81 2.78
CA GLU A 243 10.70 0.48 2.91
C GLU A 243 9.22 0.59 2.53
N PHE A 244 8.80 -0.24 1.58
CA PHE A 244 7.42 -0.31 1.08
C PHE A 244 7.15 -1.70 0.52
N TRP A 245 5.90 -1.99 0.12
CA TRP A 245 5.53 -3.30 -0.39
C TRP A 245 5.22 -3.23 -1.89
N MET A 246 5.68 -4.24 -2.63
CA MET A 246 5.37 -4.39 -4.06
C MET A 246 4.54 -5.64 -4.30
N ILE A 247 3.59 -5.52 -5.22
CA ILE A 247 2.86 -6.63 -5.81
C ILE A 247 3.38 -6.78 -7.24
N GLU A 248 3.97 -7.92 -7.55
CA GLU A 248 4.66 -8.15 -8.81
C GLU A 248 4.23 -9.49 -9.43
N PRO A 249 3.14 -9.51 -10.21
CA PRO A 249 2.77 -10.69 -11.00
C PRO A 249 3.70 -10.86 -12.21
N GLU A 250 3.97 -12.12 -12.56
CA GLU A 250 4.65 -12.52 -13.80
C GLU A 250 3.85 -13.63 -14.47
N ILE A 251 3.55 -13.45 -15.75
CA ILE A 251 2.72 -14.35 -16.55
C ILE A 251 3.46 -14.83 -17.77
N ALA A 252 3.61 -16.16 -17.92
CA ALA A 252 4.23 -16.77 -19.07
C ALA A 252 3.20 -16.99 -20.20
N PHE A 253 3.70 -17.09 -21.44
CA PHE A 253 2.91 -17.16 -22.68
C PHE A 253 2.02 -15.93 -22.90
N ALA A 254 2.41 -14.79 -22.36
CA ALA A 254 1.68 -13.55 -22.39
C ALA A 254 2.50 -12.43 -23.02
N ASP A 255 1.82 -11.52 -23.67
CA ASP A 255 2.39 -10.31 -24.28
C ASP A 255 2.04 -9.05 -23.46
N LEU A 256 2.37 -7.87 -24.02
CA LEU A 256 2.10 -6.59 -23.36
C LEU A 256 0.60 -6.34 -23.17
N GLN A 257 -0.25 -6.76 -24.13
CA GLN A 257 -1.70 -6.58 -24.03
C GLN A 257 -2.28 -7.42 -22.89
N ASP A 258 -1.89 -8.70 -22.80
CA ASP A 258 -2.29 -9.59 -21.69
C ASP A 258 -1.92 -8.99 -20.34
N ASN A 259 -0.77 -8.33 -20.25
CA ASN A 259 -0.27 -7.69 -19.04
C ASN A 259 -1.14 -6.46 -18.67
N MET A 260 -1.50 -5.62 -19.65
CA MET A 260 -2.40 -4.48 -19.43
C MET A 260 -3.80 -4.94 -19.01
N ASP A 261 -4.33 -5.98 -19.63
CA ASP A 261 -5.64 -6.54 -19.29
C ASP A 261 -5.68 -7.07 -17.85
N LEU A 262 -4.62 -7.73 -17.41
CA LEU A 262 -4.47 -8.19 -16.02
C LEU A 262 -4.42 -7.03 -15.04
N ALA A 263 -3.64 -5.99 -15.35
CA ALA A 263 -3.51 -4.80 -14.50
C ALA A 263 -4.83 -4.03 -14.37
N GLU A 264 -5.55 -3.83 -15.48
CA GLU A 264 -6.88 -3.19 -15.48
C GLU A 264 -7.88 -3.99 -14.66
N SER A 265 -7.93 -5.32 -14.88
CA SER A 265 -8.82 -6.23 -14.14
C SER A 265 -8.56 -6.20 -12.64
N MET A 266 -7.28 -6.20 -12.24
CA MET A 266 -6.87 -6.13 -10.83
C MET A 266 -7.29 -4.80 -10.19
N MET A 267 -7.04 -3.68 -10.83
CA MET A 267 -7.39 -2.36 -10.29
C MET A 267 -8.90 -2.22 -10.09
N LYS A 268 -9.70 -2.61 -11.08
CA LYS A 268 -11.16 -2.60 -10.98
C LYS A 268 -11.67 -3.52 -9.86
N TYR A 269 -11.08 -4.71 -9.74
CA TYR A 269 -11.43 -5.67 -8.68
C TYR A 269 -11.16 -5.10 -7.29
N ILE A 270 -9.98 -4.53 -7.06
CA ILE A 270 -9.60 -3.97 -5.75
C ILE A 270 -10.52 -2.80 -5.38
N ILE A 271 -10.80 -1.89 -6.31
CA ILE A 271 -11.70 -0.76 -6.07
C ILE A 271 -13.09 -1.26 -5.65
N ASN A 272 -13.69 -2.15 -6.42
CA ASN A 272 -15.02 -2.69 -6.12
C ASN A 272 -15.04 -3.44 -4.79
N TYR A 273 -14.02 -4.26 -4.53
CA TYR A 273 -13.92 -5.03 -3.29
C TYR A 273 -13.88 -4.12 -2.04
N VAL A 274 -13.11 -3.04 -2.09
CA VAL A 274 -13.02 -2.08 -0.98
C VAL A 274 -14.33 -1.31 -0.81
N MET A 275 -14.94 -0.85 -1.91
CA MET A 275 -16.22 -0.13 -1.87
C MET A 275 -17.34 -0.97 -1.25
N GLU A 276 -17.36 -2.28 -1.54
CA GLU A 276 -18.36 -3.22 -1.01
C GLU A 276 -18.10 -3.59 0.47
N ASN A 277 -16.84 -3.80 0.85
CA ASN A 277 -16.48 -4.39 2.15
C ASN A 277 -16.05 -3.39 3.23
N ALA A 278 -15.82 -2.11 2.86
CA ALA A 278 -15.48 -1.03 3.78
C ALA A 278 -16.29 0.26 3.52
N PRO A 279 -17.64 0.18 3.38
CA PRO A 279 -18.46 1.33 2.99
C PRO A 279 -18.40 2.48 4.01
N GLU A 280 -18.28 2.19 5.30
CA GLU A 280 -18.23 3.22 6.34
C GLU A 280 -16.88 3.97 6.32
N GLU A 281 -15.78 3.26 6.16
CA GLU A 281 -14.44 3.84 6.02
C GLU A 281 -14.36 4.69 4.73
N MET A 282 -14.89 4.19 3.62
CA MET A 282 -14.89 4.92 2.34
C MET A 282 -15.75 6.20 2.41
N LYS A 283 -16.90 6.15 3.07
CA LYS A 283 -17.72 7.33 3.35
C LYS A 283 -16.98 8.35 4.21
N PHE A 284 -16.26 7.88 5.23
CA PHE A 284 -15.42 8.74 6.06
C PHE A 284 -14.32 9.43 5.24
N PHE A 285 -13.58 8.70 4.41
CA PHE A 285 -12.55 9.30 3.54
C PHE A 285 -13.14 10.33 2.59
N ASN A 286 -14.26 10.01 1.94
CA ASN A 286 -14.94 10.92 1.01
C ASN A 286 -15.40 12.21 1.69
N GLN A 287 -15.78 12.14 2.96
CA GLN A 287 -16.27 13.32 3.70
C GLN A 287 -15.15 14.16 4.31
N PHE A 288 -14.09 13.53 4.83
CA PHE A 288 -13.12 14.19 5.71
C PHE A 288 -11.68 14.24 5.16
N VAL A 289 -11.35 13.40 4.18
CA VAL A 289 -9.99 13.32 3.63
C VAL A 289 -9.95 13.86 2.21
N ASP A 290 -10.75 13.32 1.30
CA ASP A 290 -10.75 13.68 -0.12
C ASP A 290 -12.18 13.71 -0.68
N LYS A 291 -12.76 14.90 -0.77
CA LYS A 291 -14.09 15.08 -1.33
C LYS A 291 -14.13 14.68 -2.82
N GLY A 292 -15.08 13.80 -3.18
CA GLY A 292 -15.19 13.25 -4.53
C GLY A 292 -14.39 11.96 -4.75
N LEU A 293 -13.75 11.42 -3.72
CA LEU A 293 -13.02 10.15 -3.78
C LEU A 293 -13.88 9.01 -4.34
N ILE A 294 -15.08 8.83 -3.79
CA ILE A 294 -15.98 7.74 -4.20
C ILE A 294 -16.38 7.87 -5.67
N ASP A 295 -16.73 9.06 -6.13
CA ASP A 295 -17.13 9.29 -7.52
C ASP A 295 -15.97 9.03 -8.49
N ARG A 296 -14.75 9.47 -8.12
CA ARG A 296 -13.54 9.19 -8.89
C ARG A 296 -13.24 7.70 -8.98
N LEU A 297 -13.31 6.97 -7.87
CA LEU A 297 -13.05 5.53 -7.85
C LEU A 297 -14.10 4.73 -8.63
N LYS A 298 -15.39 5.10 -8.54
CA LYS A 298 -16.45 4.51 -9.37
C LYS A 298 -16.19 4.75 -10.85
N HIS A 299 -15.86 5.98 -11.23
CA HIS A 299 -15.53 6.31 -12.62
C HIS A 299 -14.38 5.44 -13.15
N VAL A 300 -13.32 5.23 -12.35
CA VAL A 300 -12.21 4.35 -12.73
C VAL A 300 -12.65 2.89 -12.87
N ALA A 301 -13.44 2.38 -11.93
CA ALA A 301 -13.91 0.99 -11.97
C ALA A 301 -14.84 0.70 -13.15
N GLU A 302 -15.58 1.70 -13.64
CA GLU A 302 -16.57 1.60 -14.72
C GLU A 302 -16.00 1.94 -16.09
N SER A 303 -14.85 2.66 -16.16
CA SER A 303 -14.24 3.10 -17.44
C SER A 303 -13.45 1.98 -18.10
N ASP A 304 -13.46 1.94 -19.43
CA ASP A 304 -12.41 1.28 -20.19
C ASP A 304 -11.16 2.15 -20.16
N PHE A 305 -10.01 1.58 -19.85
CA PHE A 305 -8.77 2.34 -19.74
C PHE A 305 -8.29 2.80 -21.12
N GLY A 306 -7.70 3.98 -21.19
CA GLY A 306 -7.13 4.52 -22.41
C GLY A 306 -5.79 3.86 -22.73
N HIS A 307 -5.39 3.95 -24.00
CA HIS A 307 -4.08 3.50 -24.48
C HIS A 307 -3.45 4.60 -25.33
N VAL A 308 -2.18 4.85 -25.11
CA VAL A 308 -1.38 5.82 -25.87
C VAL A 308 0.08 5.39 -25.83
N THR A 309 0.79 5.51 -26.95
CA THR A 309 2.24 5.31 -26.94
C THR A 309 2.95 6.50 -26.30
N TYR A 310 4.14 6.27 -25.74
CA TYR A 310 4.97 7.35 -25.20
C TYR A 310 5.21 8.45 -26.26
N THR A 311 5.49 8.08 -27.51
CA THR A 311 5.70 9.04 -28.59
C THR A 311 4.48 9.93 -28.81
N GLU A 312 3.28 9.34 -28.89
CA GLU A 312 2.03 10.11 -29.03
C GLU A 312 1.76 10.98 -27.80
N ALA A 313 2.03 10.45 -26.59
CA ALA A 313 1.89 11.19 -25.34
C ALA A 313 2.81 12.43 -25.34
N ILE A 314 4.07 12.29 -25.74
CA ILE A 314 5.01 13.41 -25.89
C ILE A 314 4.50 14.45 -26.88
N GLU A 315 3.93 14.04 -28.03
CA GLU A 315 3.36 14.97 -28.98
C GLU A 315 2.19 15.78 -28.41
N ILE A 316 1.32 15.13 -27.63
CA ILE A 316 0.21 15.78 -26.91
C ILE A 316 0.75 16.79 -25.89
N LEU A 317 1.71 16.37 -25.09
CA LEU A 317 2.29 17.19 -24.02
C LEU A 317 3.08 18.39 -24.58
N LYS A 318 3.85 18.20 -25.66
CA LYS A 318 4.61 19.28 -26.32
C LYS A 318 3.73 20.42 -26.80
N LYS A 319 2.52 20.14 -27.27
CA LYS A 319 1.54 21.16 -27.66
C LYS A 319 1.08 22.04 -26.51
N ASN A 320 1.32 21.60 -25.28
CA ASN A 320 0.93 22.27 -24.03
C ASN A 320 2.12 22.53 -23.11
N ASN A 321 3.33 22.53 -23.64
CA ASN A 321 4.56 22.60 -22.88
C ASN A 321 4.70 23.87 -22.03
N ASP A 322 4.02 24.96 -22.44
CA ASP A 322 3.93 26.21 -21.66
C ASP A 322 3.24 26.06 -20.29
N LYS A 323 2.41 25.02 -20.12
CA LYS A 323 1.67 24.75 -18.89
C LYS A 323 2.48 23.99 -17.84
N PHE A 324 3.65 23.46 -18.18
CA PHE A 324 4.44 22.59 -17.33
C PHE A 324 5.69 23.30 -16.80
N ASP A 325 6.04 23.00 -15.54
CA ASP A 325 7.30 23.43 -14.93
C ASP A 325 8.48 22.71 -15.60
N TYR A 326 8.33 21.40 -15.82
CA TYR A 326 9.29 20.56 -16.53
C TYR A 326 8.88 20.41 -17.99
N LYS A 327 9.73 20.87 -18.90
CA LYS A 327 9.48 20.78 -20.34
C LYS A 327 9.71 19.35 -20.83
N VAL A 328 8.79 18.83 -21.65
CA VAL A 328 8.92 17.49 -22.21
C VAL A 328 9.63 17.52 -23.56
N GLU A 329 10.54 16.58 -23.72
CA GLU A 329 11.17 16.20 -24.98
C GLU A 329 11.16 14.69 -25.12
N TRP A 330 11.23 14.17 -26.34
CA TRP A 330 11.30 12.73 -26.56
C TRP A 330 12.61 12.18 -25.93
N GLY A 331 12.48 11.11 -25.14
CA GLY A 331 13.59 10.53 -24.38
C GLY A 331 13.69 11.01 -22.94
N THR A 332 12.82 11.92 -22.46
CA THR A 332 12.77 12.34 -21.06
C THR A 332 11.72 11.58 -20.28
N ASP A 333 11.97 11.35 -18.98
CA ASP A 333 10.97 10.77 -18.09
C ASP A 333 9.78 11.70 -17.90
N LEU A 334 8.57 11.13 -17.92
CA LEU A 334 7.35 11.85 -17.58
C LEU A 334 7.35 12.20 -16.08
N GLN A 335 7.08 13.46 -15.78
CA GLN A 335 6.89 13.91 -14.42
C GLN A 335 5.41 13.80 -14.02
N THR A 336 5.14 13.79 -12.73
CA THR A 336 3.76 13.68 -12.20
C THR A 336 2.79 14.70 -12.80
N GLU A 337 3.24 15.92 -13.11
CA GLU A 337 2.40 16.93 -13.78
C GLU A 337 1.97 16.51 -15.18
N HIS A 338 2.85 15.84 -15.94
CA HIS A 338 2.58 15.31 -17.27
C HIS A 338 1.59 14.15 -17.22
N GLU A 339 1.82 13.21 -16.29
CA GLU A 339 0.96 12.03 -16.07
C GLU A 339 -0.47 12.44 -15.68
N ARG A 340 -0.59 13.40 -14.77
CA ARG A 340 -1.88 13.93 -14.34
C ARG A 340 -2.55 14.72 -15.46
N TYR A 341 -1.80 15.46 -16.27
CA TYR A 341 -2.36 16.16 -17.41
C TYR A 341 -2.98 15.19 -18.43
N LEU A 342 -2.29 14.09 -18.70
CA LEU A 342 -2.82 13.03 -19.58
C LEU A 342 -4.13 12.44 -19.02
N THR A 343 -4.13 12.04 -17.75
CA THR A 343 -5.29 11.35 -17.12
C THR A 343 -6.46 12.29 -16.80
N GLU A 344 -6.19 13.54 -16.41
CA GLU A 344 -7.23 14.47 -15.92
C GLU A 344 -7.74 15.43 -16.99
N GLN A 345 -6.89 15.83 -17.96
CA GLN A 345 -7.25 16.83 -18.97
C GLN A 345 -7.49 16.20 -20.34
N VAL A 346 -6.66 15.24 -20.75
CA VAL A 346 -6.72 14.66 -22.09
C VAL A 346 -7.69 13.50 -22.15
N PHE A 347 -7.40 12.42 -21.44
CA PHE A 347 -8.18 11.17 -21.49
C PHE A 347 -9.37 11.17 -20.52
N LYS A 348 -9.29 11.91 -19.42
CA LYS A 348 -10.28 11.98 -18.32
C LYS A 348 -10.65 10.62 -17.74
N LYS A 349 -9.69 9.71 -17.74
CA LYS A 349 -9.78 8.32 -17.26
C LYS A 349 -8.38 7.74 -17.09
N PRO A 350 -8.23 6.56 -16.47
CA PRO A 350 -6.95 5.85 -16.45
C PRO A 350 -6.45 5.60 -17.87
N VAL A 351 -5.12 5.65 -18.03
CA VAL A 351 -4.49 5.46 -19.33
C VAL A 351 -3.20 4.65 -19.20
N PHE A 352 -3.02 3.68 -20.08
CA PHE A 352 -1.75 3.02 -20.29
C PHE A 352 -0.90 3.83 -21.26
N VAL A 353 0.32 4.15 -20.85
CA VAL A 353 1.36 4.68 -21.73
C VAL A 353 2.33 3.55 -22.04
N THR A 354 2.58 3.30 -23.33
CA THR A 354 3.40 2.16 -23.77
C THR A 354 4.57 2.59 -24.65
N ASP A 355 5.47 1.66 -24.95
CA ASP A 355 6.54 1.81 -25.93
C ASP A 355 7.46 3.00 -25.63
N TYR A 356 8.04 2.98 -24.44
CA TYR A 356 8.98 3.99 -23.97
C TYR A 356 10.36 3.86 -24.64
N PRO A 357 11.13 4.96 -24.72
CA PRO A 357 12.53 4.89 -25.12
C PRO A 357 13.33 3.92 -24.26
N LYS A 358 14.16 3.08 -24.87
CA LYS A 358 14.96 2.07 -24.17
C LYS A 358 15.95 2.67 -23.16
N GLU A 359 16.41 3.89 -23.41
CA GLU A 359 17.41 4.59 -22.59
C GLU A 359 16.92 4.94 -21.20
N ILE A 360 15.59 5.08 -21.02
CA ILE A 360 14.96 5.45 -19.76
C ILE A 360 14.22 4.28 -19.08
N LYS A 361 14.41 3.05 -19.57
CA LYS A 361 13.76 1.84 -19.02
C LYS A 361 14.77 0.74 -18.76
N ALA A 362 14.42 -0.20 -17.88
CA ALA A 362 15.28 -1.27 -17.41
C ALA A 362 15.70 -2.27 -18.50
N PHE A 363 16.82 -2.95 -18.25
CA PHE A 363 17.49 -3.85 -19.21
C PHE A 363 16.66 -5.05 -19.65
N TYR A 364 15.75 -5.51 -18.80
CA TYR A 364 14.95 -6.74 -19.01
C TYR A 364 13.73 -6.54 -19.90
N MET A 365 13.40 -5.31 -20.27
CA MET A 365 12.23 -5.02 -21.08
C MET A 365 12.45 -5.37 -22.55
N LYS A 366 11.44 -5.99 -23.18
CA LYS A 366 11.52 -6.43 -24.56
C LYS A 366 11.78 -5.28 -25.52
N LEU A 367 12.85 -5.39 -26.30
CA LEU A 367 13.15 -4.43 -27.37
C LEU A 367 12.15 -4.57 -28.52
N ASN A 368 11.51 -3.46 -28.92
CA ASN A 368 10.63 -3.40 -30.06
C ASN A 368 11.42 -3.46 -31.39
N ASP A 369 10.71 -3.73 -32.49
CA ASP A 369 11.32 -3.89 -33.80
C ASP A 369 11.99 -2.61 -34.35
N ASP A 370 11.65 -1.45 -33.80
CA ASP A 370 12.27 -0.16 -34.14
C ASP A 370 13.69 -0.01 -33.52
N ASN A 371 14.11 -0.89 -32.66
CA ASN A 371 15.38 -0.88 -31.91
C ASN A 371 15.60 0.41 -31.07
N LYS A 372 14.56 1.20 -30.82
CA LYS A 372 14.60 2.46 -30.05
C LYS A 372 13.70 2.42 -28.83
N THR A 373 12.60 1.71 -28.91
CA THR A 373 11.62 1.61 -27.84
C THR A 373 11.57 0.21 -27.28
N VAL A 374 11.01 0.08 -26.08
CA VAL A 374 10.77 -1.18 -25.38
C VAL A 374 9.27 -1.34 -25.10
N ALA A 375 8.80 -2.58 -25.05
CA ALA A 375 7.43 -2.93 -24.73
C ALA A 375 7.14 -2.74 -23.24
N ALA A 376 7.35 -1.52 -22.75
CA ALA A 376 7.01 -1.07 -21.41
C ALA A 376 5.55 -0.63 -21.35
N MET A 377 4.96 -0.64 -20.18
CA MET A 377 3.67 -0.05 -19.87
C MET A 377 3.70 0.63 -18.51
N ASP A 378 3.18 1.84 -18.43
CA ASP A 378 2.87 2.49 -17.17
C ASP A 378 1.37 2.78 -17.12
N LEU A 379 0.68 2.34 -16.06
CA LEU A 379 -0.71 2.70 -15.80
C LEU A 379 -0.75 4.00 -15.01
N LEU A 380 -1.30 5.02 -15.64
CA LEU A 380 -1.53 6.32 -15.03
C LEU A 380 -2.99 6.44 -14.58
N VAL A 381 -3.22 6.93 -13.36
CA VAL A 381 -4.56 7.17 -12.84
C VAL A 381 -4.76 8.63 -12.40
N PRO A 382 -5.99 9.17 -12.50
CA PRO A 382 -6.28 10.52 -12.05
C PRO A 382 -5.93 10.72 -10.55
N GLY A 383 -5.31 11.86 -10.21
CA GLY A 383 -4.96 12.22 -8.84
C GLY A 383 -3.58 11.75 -8.37
N ILE A 384 -3.08 10.65 -8.89
CA ILE A 384 -1.75 10.10 -8.52
C ILE A 384 -0.73 10.16 -9.66
N GLY A 385 -1.13 9.88 -10.90
CA GLY A 385 -0.22 9.59 -12.00
C GLY A 385 0.12 8.10 -12.05
N GLU A 386 1.37 7.73 -12.24
CA GLU A 386 1.80 6.33 -12.30
C GLU A 386 1.48 5.57 -11.01
N ILE A 387 0.75 4.46 -11.14
CA ILE A 387 0.40 3.53 -10.06
C ILE A 387 0.95 2.12 -10.31
N ILE A 388 1.08 1.72 -11.57
CA ILE A 388 1.64 0.45 -12.02
C ILE A 388 2.66 0.73 -13.10
N GLY A 389 3.85 0.13 -13.01
CA GLY A 389 4.84 0.06 -14.07
C GLY A 389 5.13 -1.40 -14.43
N GLY A 390 5.30 -1.70 -15.72
CA GLY A 390 5.55 -3.06 -16.16
C GLY A 390 6.05 -3.16 -17.57
N SER A 391 6.19 -4.38 -18.08
CA SER A 391 6.61 -4.62 -19.47
C SER A 391 6.34 -6.06 -19.89
N GLN A 392 6.33 -6.30 -21.19
CA GLN A 392 6.75 -7.57 -21.72
C GLN A 392 8.26 -7.73 -21.52
N ARG A 393 8.72 -8.92 -21.12
CA ARG A 393 10.12 -9.20 -20.80
C ARG A 393 10.87 -9.62 -22.07
N GLU A 394 12.16 -9.28 -22.16
CA GLU A 394 13.00 -9.77 -23.26
C GLU A 394 13.19 -11.28 -23.15
N ASP A 395 12.72 -11.99 -24.14
CA ASP A 395 12.74 -13.46 -24.24
C ASP A 395 13.85 -13.98 -25.18
N ASP A 396 14.55 -13.08 -25.88
CA ASP A 396 15.69 -13.38 -26.71
C ASP A 396 17.01 -13.25 -25.95
N TYR A 397 17.78 -14.36 -25.91
CA TYR A 397 19.05 -14.43 -25.16
C TYR A 397 20.08 -13.41 -25.65
N GLU A 398 20.28 -13.32 -26.98
CA GLU A 398 21.31 -12.44 -27.54
C GLU A 398 20.97 -10.95 -27.34
N LYS A 399 19.70 -10.59 -27.49
CA LYS A 399 19.23 -9.23 -27.24
C LYS A 399 19.41 -8.85 -25.76
N LEU A 400 19.07 -9.76 -24.83
CA LEU A 400 19.25 -9.53 -23.39
C LEU A 400 20.73 -9.36 -23.03
N VAL A 401 21.60 -10.21 -23.57
CA VAL A 401 23.08 -10.10 -23.37
C VAL A 401 23.58 -8.77 -23.92
N ALA A 402 23.19 -8.40 -25.14
CA ALA A 402 23.59 -7.12 -25.74
C ALA A 402 23.15 -5.93 -24.88
N ARG A 403 21.97 -6.01 -24.26
CA ARG A 403 21.47 -4.96 -23.38
C ARG A 403 22.23 -4.86 -22.07
N LEU A 404 22.62 -5.99 -21.47
CA LEU A 404 23.50 -6.01 -20.27
C LEU A 404 24.86 -5.36 -20.61
N ASP A 405 25.46 -5.72 -21.75
CA ASP A 405 26.73 -5.17 -22.20
C ASP A 405 26.63 -3.65 -22.47
N GLU A 406 25.55 -3.17 -23.11
CA GLU A 406 25.28 -1.74 -23.35
C GLU A 406 25.25 -0.92 -22.06
N LEU A 407 24.69 -1.49 -20.99
CA LEU A 407 24.58 -0.85 -19.67
C LEU A 407 25.78 -1.10 -18.76
N GLY A 408 26.77 -1.88 -19.19
CA GLY A 408 27.97 -2.19 -18.41
C GLY A 408 27.68 -3.12 -17.23
N LEU A 409 26.59 -3.89 -17.26
CA LEU A 409 26.24 -4.85 -16.25
C LEU A 409 26.99 -6.16 -16.44
N LYS A 410 27.46 -6.78 -15.34
CA LYS A 410 28.22 -8.02 -15.39
C LYS A 410 27.28 -9.21 -15.61
N LYS A 411 27.51 -9.99 -16.66
CA LYS A 411 26.69 -11.18 -17.00
C LYS A 411 26.65 -12.21 -15.86
N GLU A 412 27.75 -12.37 -15.16
CA GLU A 412 27.92 -13.33 -14.07
C GLU A 412 26.93 -13.08 -12.92
N ASP A 413 26.50 -11.84 -12.73
CA ASP A 413 25.52 -11.49 -11.72
C ASP A 413 24.09 -11.86 -12.14
N TYR A 414 23.87 -12.16 -13.45
CA TYR A 414 22.59 -12.48 -14.07
C TYR A 414 22.55 -13.86 -14.76
N ASP A 415 23.52 -14.72 -14.53
CA ASP A 415 23.59 -16.05 -15.17
C ASP A 415 22.30 -16.84 -14.98
N PHE A 416 21.73 -16.86 -13.78
CA PHE A 416 20.47 -17.55 -13.49
C PHE A 416 19.30 -17.00 -14.32
N TYR A 417 19.31 -15.70 -14.59
CA TYR A 417 18.28 -15.02 -15.35
C TYR A 417 18.44 -15.24 -16.86
N LEU A 418 19.68 -15.27 -17.34
CA LEU A 418 20.01 -15.62 -18.72
C LEU A 418 19.68 -17.10 -19.04
N ASP A 419 19.83 -17.99 -18.08
CA ASP A 419 19.47 -19.41 -18.24
C ASP A 419 17.98 -19.61 -18.57
N LEU A 420 17.09 -18.74 -18.12
CA LEU A 420 15.68 -18.77 -18.49
C LEU A 420 15.45 -18.58 -20.00
N ARG A 421 16.39 -17.95 -20.71
CA ARG A 421 16.34 -17.75 -22.17
C ARG A 421 16.96 -18.89 -22.93
N LYS A 422 17.82 -19.68 -22.29
CA LYS A 422 18.45 -20.89 -22.87
C LYS A 422 17.58 -22.14 -22.75
N TYR A 423 16.88 -22.28 -21.63
CA TYR A 423 16.19 -23.51 -21.25
C TYR A 423 14.66 -23.33 -21.31
N GLY A 424 14.13 -23.26 -22.54
CA GLY A 424 12.68 -23.18 -22.77
C GLY A 424 12.10 -21.78 -22.64
N SER A 425 12.76 -20.78 -23.23
CA SER A 425 12.26 -19.40 -23.27
C SER A 425 10.87 -19.31 -23.88
N THR A 426 10.06 -18.43 -23.33
CA THR A 426 8.77 -18.04 -23.90
C THR A 426 8.51 -16.57 -23.66
N ARG A 427 7.64 -15.97 -24.50
CA ARG A 427 7.12 -14.64 -24.22
C ARG A 427 6.48 -14.61 -22.84
N HIS A 428 6.77 -13.60 -22.07
CA HIS A 428 6.21 -13.40 -20.75
C HIS A 428 6.22 -11.93 -20.38
N ALA A 429 5.37 -11.56 -19.45
CA ALA A 429 5.15 -10.18 -19.04
C ALA A 429 4.83 -10.09 -17.57
N GLY A 430 5.02 -8.91 -17.00
CA GLY A 430 4.72 -8.66 -15.61
C GLY A 430 4.72 -7.17 -15.30
N TYR A 431 4.27 -6.83 -14.10
CA TYR A 431 4.23 -5.46 -13.65
C TYR A 431 4.47 -5.35 -12.14
N GLY A 432 4.73 -4.15 -11.67
CA GLY A 432 4.81 -3.82 -10.25
C GLY A 432 3.73 -2.81 -9.85
N LEU A 433 2.94 -3.13 -8.82
CA LEU A 433 2.05 -2.20 -8.14
C LEU A 433 2.66 -1.85 -6.79
N GLY A 434 2.97 -0.57 -6.57
CA GLY A 434 3.33 -0.07 -5.24
C GLY A 434 2.13 -0.12 -4.30
N PHE A 435 2.19 -0.96 -3.27
CA PHE A 435 1.06 -1.19 -2.38
C PHE A 435 0.62 0.09 -1.66
N GLU A 436 1.57 0.87 -1.17
CA GLU A 436 1.29 2.13 -0.48
C GLU A 436 0.67 3.17 -1.41
N ARG A 437 1.10 3.27 -2.67
CA ARG A 437 0.46 4.14 -3.66
C ARG A 437 -0.99 3.71 -3.90
N CYS A 438 -1.25 2.41 -3.97
CA CYS A 438 -2.61 1.87 -4.08
C CYS A 438 -3.46 2.24 -2.85
N VAL A 439 -2.93 2.11 -1.64
CA VAL A 439 -3.63 2.52 -0.42
C VAL A 439 -3.90 4.02 -0.40
N MET A 440 -2.91 4.86 -0.76
CA MET A 440 -3.10 6.31 -0.91
C MET A 440 -4.23 6.62 -1.89
N TYR A 441 -4.22 5.97 -3.05
CA TYR A 441 -5.22 6.16 -4.10
C TYR A 441 -6.63 5.84 -3.63
N LEU A 442 -6.82 4.71 -2.95
CA LEU A 442 -8.11 4.23 -2.46
C LEU A 442 -8.62 4.97 -1.23
N THR A 443 -7.75 5.59 -0.45
CA THR A 443 -8.13 6.32 0.77
C THR A 443 -8.16 7.84 0.61
N GLY A 444 -7.57 8.36 -0.46
CA GLY A 444 -7.37 9.80 -0.67
C GLY A 444 -6.27 10.41 0.20
N MET A 445 -5.48 9.59 0.89
CA MET A 445 -4.35 10.07 1.70
C MET A 445 -3.25 10.61 0.79
N SER A 446 -2.75 11.81 1.11
CA SER A 446 -1.80 12.55 0.26
C SER A 446 -0.32 12.26 0.55
N ASN A 447 -0.02 11.50 1.60
CA ASN A 447 1.35 11.24 2.02
C ASN A 447 1.55 9.76 2.37
N ILE A 448 2.58 9.15 1.77
CA ILE A 448 2.91 7.73 1.95
C ILE A 448 3.17 7.37 3.42
N ARG A 449 3.71 8.32 4.21
CA ARG A 449 3.95 8.14 5.65
C ARG A 449 2.67 7.89 6.45
N ASP A 450 1.52 8.24 5.89
CA ASP A 450 0.22 8.11 6.56
C ASP A 450 -0.54 6.83 6.17
N VAL A 451 0.03 6.02 5.29
CA VAL A 451 -0.51 4.71 4.91
C VAL A 451 0.40 3.54 5.30
N ILE A 452 1.53 3.84 5.93
CA ILE A 452 2.47 2.87 6.50
C ILE A 452 2.38 2.96 8.03
N PRO A 453 2.22 1.84 8.76
CA PRO A 453 2.14 1.86 10.23
C PRO A 453 3.31 2.58 10.89
N PHE A 454 4.53 2.21 10.53
CA PHE A 454 5.79 2.79 11.00
C PHE A 454 6.68 3.12 9.80
N PRO A 455 6.55 4.31 9.20
CA PRO A 455 7.23 4.64 7.95
C PRO A 455 8.74 4.75 8.13
N ARG A 456 9.48 4.17 7.17
CA ARG A 456 10.94 4.33 7.03
C ARG A 456 11.21 5.28 5.89
N THR A 457 11.81 6.43 6.19
CA THR A 457 12.12 7.47 5.20
C THR A 457 13.46 8.09 5.53
N VAL A 458 13.98 8.92 4.64
CA VAL A 458 15.23 9.66 4.89
C VAL A 458 15.16 10.37 6.26
N ASN A 459 16.18 10.17 7.10
CA ASN A 459 16.31 10.69 8.46
C ASN A 459 15.17 10.29 9.43
N ASN A 460 14.45 9.22 9.14
CA ASN A 460 13.39 8.72 10.02
C ASN A 460 13.36 7.19 10.07
N CYS A 461 13.69 6.66 11.25
CA CYS A 461 13.63 5.24 11.60
C CYS A 461 13.03 5.07 13.01
N GLU A 462 12.16 5.98 13.41
CA GLU A 462 11.55 5.98 14.75
C GLU A 462 10.44 4.92 14.87
N LEU A 463 10.47 4.16 15.99
CA LEU A 463 9.58 3.07 16.41
C LEU A 463 9.53 1.85 15.50
#